data_6a985ddbadde513e3acbf25db05a4d6d
#
_entry.id   6a985ddbadde513e3acbf25db05a4d6d
#
_cell.length_a   1.000
_cell.length_b   1.000
_cell.length_c   1.000
_cell.angle_alpha   90.00
_cell.angle_beta   90.00
_cell.angle_gamma   90.00
#
_symmetry.space_group_name_H-M   'P 1'
#
loop_
_entity.id
_entity.type
_entity.pdbx_description
1 polymer ?
#
loop_
_entity_poly.entity_id
_entity_poly.type
_entity_poly.pdbx_seq_one_letter_code
_entity_poly.pdbx_strand_id
1 'polypeptide(L)'
;MLDNKKLFLNKSSVNKLMKGLLNINQGKSDHISIPFISKPFIFKLIEQASNLHFRKAKTLVGNSVTQDFEVCFPAPRDGAIDTLATSIESLFLEAINSLDEPPIKSPKFNDIAMQRYVSGSVGISPHKDHKKYISVIIIVTLSGRSNFCVCEDRDGINAKISDDRPGNILILPATGFKVINNVFHRPIHFVNNIRDGRLSIGLRQNSEIN
;
A
#
# COMPACT_ATOMS: atom_id res chain seq x y z
N MET A 1 -19.38 10.41 -19.07
CA MET A 1 -18.09 9.91 -18.57
C MET A 1 -17.43 11.03 -17.79
N LEU A 2 -17.36 10.92 -16.47
CA LEU A 2 -16.61 11.87 -15.64
C LEU A 2 -15.13 11.75 -16.03
N ASP A 3 -14.50 12.89 -16.30
CA ASP A 3 -13.11 12.98 -16.74
C ASP A 3 -12.20 12.36 -15.66
N ASN A 4 -11.76 11.12 -15.86
CA ASN A 4 -10.89 10.38 -14.94
C ASN A 4 -9.58 11.13 -14.63
N LYS A 5 -9.16 12.08 -15.48
CA LYS A 5 -7.99 12.92 -15.25
C LYS A 5 -8.09 13.84 -14.04
N LYS A 6 -9.30 14.19 -13.59
CA LYS A 6 -9.54 15.01 -12.38
C LYS A 6 -9.55 14.23 -11.08
N LEU A 7 -9.63 12.90 -11.11
CA LEU A 7 -9.71 12.05 -9.93
C LEU A 7 -8.33 11.70 -9.36
N PHE A 8 -7.31 11.69 -10.22
CA PHE A 8 -5.93 11.33 -9.86
C PHE A 8 -4.99 12.49 -10.17
N LEU A 9 -4.01 12.70 -9.32
CA LEU A 9 -3.03 13.77 -9.47
C LEU A 9 -2.03 13.39 -10.59
N ASN A 10 -1.84 14.23 -11.50
CA ASN A 10 -1.27 14.31 -12.86
C ASN A 10 0.15 13.71 -13.12
N LYS A 11 0.74 14.07 -14.31
CA LYS A 11 2.09 13.69 -14.79
C LYS A 11 3.24 13.80 -13.77
N SER A 12 3.14 14.67 -12.76
CA SER A 12 4.09 14.76 -11.65
C SER A 12 4.19 13.45 -10.85
N SER A 13 3.12 12.66 -10.78
CA SER A 13 3.11 11.38 -10.06
C SER A 13 3.92 10.30 -10.76
N VAL A 14 3.94 10.28 -12.10
CA VAL A 14 4.76 9.34 -12.90
C VAL A 14 6.24 9.58 -12.61
N ASN A 15 6.71 10.84 -12.69
CA ASN A 15 8.11 11.18 -12.43
C ASN A 15 8.53 10.87 -10.98
N LYS A 16 7.63 11.10 -10.01
CA LYS A 16 7.87 10.76 -8.61
C LYS A 16 7.96 9.24 -8.42
N LEU A 17 7.09 8.48 -9.09
CA LEU A 17 7.13 7.02 -9.05
C LEU A 17 8.43 6.50 -9.67
N MET A 18 8.80 6.95 -10.87
CA MET A 18 10.07 6.56 -11.52
C MET A 18 11.26 6.80 -10.61
N LYS A 19 11.39 8.03 -10.08
CA LYS A 19 12.48 8.38 -9.14
C LYS A 19 12.48 7.49 -7.90
N GLY A 20 11.30 7.22 -7.34
CA GLY A 20 11.13 6.36 -6.17
C GLY A 20 11.56 4.92 -6.45
N LEU A 21 11.12 4.34 -7.58
CA LEU A 21 11.49 2.99 -8.01
C LEU A 21 13.01 2.86 -8.18
N LEU A 22 13.67 3.85 -8.80
CA LEU A 22 15.11 3.88 -8.95
C LEU A 22 15.83 4.04 -7.60
N ASN A 23 15.30 4.83 -6.66
CA ASN A 23 15.88 4.97 -5.33
C ASN A 23 15.84 3.64 -4.56
N ILE A 24 14.72 2.90 -4.61
CA ILE A 24 14.64 1.56 -4.00
C ILE A 24 15.61 0.61 -4.70
N ASN A 25 15.64 0.60 -6.03
CA ASN A 25 16.54 -0.23 -6.82
C ASN A 25 18.02 -0.02 -6.45
N GLN A 26 18.41 1.22 -6.12
CA GLN A 26 19.74 1.61 -5.69
C GLN A 26 20.00 1.47 -4.18
N GLY A 27 19.04 0.94 -3.42
CA GLY A 27 19.14 0.82 -1.96
C GLY A 27 19.14 2.14 -1.18
N LYS A 28 18.66 3.24 -1.79
CA LYS A 28 18.58 4.57 -1.17
C LYS A 28 17.31 4.80 -0.38
N SER A 29 16.29 3.96 -0.58
CA SER A 29 15.00 4.03 0.10
C SER A 29 14.40 2.65 0.24
N ASP A 30 13.64 2.43 1.32
CA ASP A 30 12.92 1.17 1.58
C ASP A 30 11.48 1.20 1.03
N HIS A 31 10.96 2.38 0.72
CA HIS A 31 9.59 2.59 0.25
C HIS A 31 9.43 3.94 -0.46
N ILE A 32 8.25 4.13 -1.04
CA ILE A 32 7.85 5.36 -1.71
C ILE A 32 6.53 5.83 -1.12
N SER A 33 6.38 7.14 -0.92
CA SER A 33 5.09 7.78 -0.67
C SER A 33 4.90 8.93 -1.65
N ILE A 34 3.80 8.90 -2.40
CA ILE A 34 3.49 9.95 -3.37
C ILE A 34 2.01 10.36 -3.29
N PRO A 35 1.69 11.66 -3.38
CA PRO A 35 0.31 12.11 -3.53
C PRO A 35 -0.22 11.67 -4.90
N PHE A 36 -1.37 11.01 -4.91
CA PHE A 36 -1.96 10.47 -6.13
C PHE A 36 -3.48 10.61 -6.18
N ILE A 37 -4.17 10.55 -5.04
CA ILE A 37 -5.62 10.44 -4.98
C ILE A 37 -6.24 11.78 -4.55
N SER A 38 -7.23 12.25 -5.28
CA SER A 38 -7.96 13.46 -4.93
C SER A 38 -8.92 13.24 -3.77
N LYS A 39 -9.16 14.28 -2.98
CA LYS A 39 -10.10 14.23 -1.85
C LYS A 39 -11.52 13.76 -2.24
N PRO A 40 -12.13 14.21 -3.37
CA PRO A 40 -13.44 13.70 -3.79
C PRO A 40 -13.45 12.20 -4.08
N PHE A 41 -12.33 11.64 -4.58
CA PHE A 41 -12.26 10.22 -4.84
C PHE A 41 -12.05 9.39 -3.57
N ILE A 42 -11.33 9.92 -2.59
CA ILE A 42 -11.25 9.30 -1.25
C ILE A 42 -12.64 9.14 -0.64
N PHE A 43 -13.52 10.14 -0.76
CA PHE A 43 -14.90 10.03 -0.27
C PHE A 43 -15.68 8.91 -0.95
N LYS A 44 -15.51 8.70 -2.26
CA LYS A 44 -16.14 7.56 -2.98
C LYS A 44 -15.65 6.21 -2.46
N LEU A 45 -14.35 6.09 -2.16
CA LEU A 45 -13.78 4.88 -1.57
C LEU A 45 -14.31 4.62 -0.16
N ILE A 46 -14.45 5.67 0.67
CA ILE A 46 -15.03 5.56 2.02
C ILE A 46 -16.51 5.16 1.94
N GLU A 47 -17.27 5.75 1.03
CA GLU A 47 -18.68 5.41 0.79
C GLU A 47 -18.83 3.95 0.37
N GLN A 48 -18.03 3.48 -0.59
CA GLN A 48 -18.03 2.06 -0.97
C GLN A 48 -17.64 1.17 0.20
N ALA A 49 -16.62 1.54 0.98
CA ALA A 49 -16.17 0.79 2.14
C ALA A 49 -17.25 0.66 3.23
N SER A 50 -18.13 1.66 3.38
CA SER A 50 -19.21 1.61 4.37
C SER A 50 -20.24 0.51 4.10
N ASN A 51 -20.32 0.03 2.86
CA ASN A 51 -21.20 -1.06 2.44
C ASN A 51 -20.52 -2.44 2.46
N LEU A 52 -19.24 -2.52 2.84
CA LEU A 52 -18.51 -3.78 2.90
C LEU A 52 -18.66 -4.47 4.26
N HIS A 53 -18.65 -5.79 4.24
CA HIS A 53 -18.67 -6.58 5.47
C HIS A 53 -17.25 -6.73 6.04
N PHE A 54 -17.05 -6.19 7.25
CA PHE A 54 -15.81 -6.34 8.00
C PHE A 54 -15.97 -7.39 9.10
N ARG A 55 -14.93 -8.19 9.31
CA ARG A 55 -14.82 -9.12 10.42
C ARG A 55 -13.54 -8.84 11.21
N LYS A 56 -13.51 -9.21 12.47
CA LYS A 56 -12.28 -9.12 13.27
C LYS A 56 -11.15 -9.92 12.61
N ALA A 57 -9.99 -9.31 12.49
CA ALA A 57 -8.79 -10.02 12.10
C ALA A 57 -8.38 -11.03 13.20
N LYS A 58 -7.60 -12.04 12.81
CA LYS A 58 -6.98 -12.93 13.82
C LYS A 58 -6.03 -12.09 14.67
N THR A 59 -6.15 -12.16 16.00
CA THR A 59 -5.31 -11.38 16.91
C THR A 59 -3.83 -11.72 16.75
N LEU A 60 -3.50 -12.97 16.43
CA LEU A 60 -2.14 -13.44 16.21
C LEU A 60 -2.05 -14.16 14.86
N VAL A 61 -1.07 -13.76 14.04
CA VAL A 61 -0.72 -14.41 12.76
C VAL A 61 0.68 -15.00 12.86
N GLY A 62 0.79 -16.29 12.51
CA GLY A 62 2.01 -17.05 12.78
C GLY A 62 2.29 -17.07 14.29
N ASN A 63 3.56 -16.91 14.67
CA ASN A 63 4.00 -16.99 16.07
C ASN A 63 4.26 -15.60 16.70
N SER A 64 4.14 -14.51 15.96
CA SER A 64 4.68 -13.23 16.44
C SER A 64 3.97 -11.96 15.95
N VAL A 65 3.07 -12.04 14.97
CA VAL A 65 2.42 -10.83 14.43
C VAL A 65 1.08 -10.62 15.11
N THR A 66 1.00 -9.61 15.97
CA THR A 66 -0.24 -9.21 16.61
C THR A 66 -1.00 -8.21 15.75
N GLN A 67 -2.33 -8.33 15.71
CA GLN A 67 -3.23 -7.50 14.92
C GLN A 67 -4.46 -7.11 15.74
N ASP A 68 -4.82 -5.83 15.67
CA ASP A 68 -6.00 -5.30 16.34
C ASP A 68 -6.76 -4.39 15.37
N PHE A 69 -7.47 -5.02 14.44
CA PHE A 69 -8.31 -4.34 13.45
C PHE A 69 -9.39 -5.28 12.91
N GLU A 70 -10.33 -4.70 12.17
CA GLU A 70 -11.28 -5.44 11.37
C GLU A 70 -10.85 -5.44 9.90
N VAL A 71 -11.16 -6.51 9.17
CA VAL A 71 -10.75 -6.70 7.79
C VAL A 71 -11.93 -7.13 6.92
N CYS A 72 -12.05 -6.53 5.75
CA CYS A 72 -12.77 -7.08 4.61
C CYS A 72 -11.73 -7.70 3.66
N PHE A 73 -11.74 -9.04 3.58
CA PHE A 73 -10.80 -9.79 2.74
C PHE A 73 -11.42 -11.12 2.28
N PRO A 74 -11.37 -11.45 0.98
CA PRO A 74 -11.01 -10.54 -0.11
C PRO A 74 -12.02 -9.39 -0.25
N ALA A 75 -11.53 -8.18 -0.47
CA ALA A 75 -12.39 -7.06 -0.83
C ALA A 75 -12.74 -7.15 -2.34
N PRO A 76 -13.98 -6.81 -2.74
CA PRO A 76 -14.38 -6.88 -4.13
C PRO A 76 -13.57 -5.88 -4.98
N ARG A 77 -13.17 -6.33 -6.17
CA ARG A 77 -12.54 -5.46 -7.17
C ARG A 77 -13.62 -4.92 -8.12
N ASP A 78 -14.41 -3.95 -7.63
CA ASP A 78 -15.46 -3.29 -8.38
C ASP A 78 -15.54 -1.79 -8.03
N GLY A 79 -16.40 -1.03 -8.69
CA GLY A 79 -16.70 0.37 -8.39
C GLY A 79 -15.47 1.27 -8.25
N ALA A 80 -15.40 2.00 -7.13
CA ALA A 80 -14.28 2.90 -6.84
C ALA A 80 -12.98 2.13 -6.53
N ILE A 81 -13.08 0.93 -5.95
CA ILE A 81 -11.93 0.08 -5.66
C ILE A 81 -11.26 -0.39 -6.97
N ASP A 82 -12.03 -0.84 -7.96
CA ASP A 82 -11.47 -1.21 -9.27
C ASP A 82 -10.89 0.01 -10.00
N THR A 83 -11.58 1.14 -9.94
CA THR A 83 -11.07 2.41 -10.50
C THR A 83 -9.72 2.79 -9.89
N LEU A 84 -9.55 2.66 -8.56
CA LEU A 84 -8.28 2.89 -7.88
C LEU A 84 -7.20 1.93 -8.37
N ALA A 85 -7.48 0.63 -8.34
CA ALA A 85 -6.52 -0.40 -8.72
C ALA A 85 -6.05 -0.22 -10.17
N THR A 86 -6.98 -0.04 -11.12
CA THR A 86 -6.68 0.19 -12.54
C THR A 86 -5.89 1.48 -12.77
N SER A 87 -6.19 2.55 -12.02
CA SER A 87 -5.45 3.81 -12.15
C SER A 87 -4.03 3.71 -11.64
N ILE A 88 -3.79 2.97 -10.56
CA ILE A 88 -2.45 2.70 -10.04
C ILE A 88 -1.69 1.76 -11.00
N GLU A 89 -2.33 0.73 -11.54
CA GLU A 89 -1.73 -0.14 -12.56
C GLU A 89 -1.29 0.67 -13.79
N SER A 90 -2.11 1.62 -14.23
CA SER A 90 -1.80 2.52 -15.36
C SER A 90 -0.63 3.45 -15.03
N LEU A 91 -0.58 3.99 -13.80
CA LEU A 91 0.54 4.80 -13.32
C LEU A 91 1.86 4.01 -13.36
N PHE A 92 1.84 2.77 -12.90
CA PHE A 92 3.01 1.89 -12.95
C PHE A 92 3.42 1.56 -14.37
N LEU A 93 2.46 1.26 -15.26
CA LEU A 93 2.74 0.95 -16.66
C LEU A 93 3.44 2.13 -17.35
N GLU A 94 2.95 3.36 -17.14
CA GLU A 94 3.56 4.57 -17.71
C GLU A 94 4.97 4.81 -17.16
N ALA A 95 5.15 4.67 -15.84
CA ALA A 95 6.45 4.84 -15.20
C ALA A 95 7.49 3.80 -15.66
N ILE A 96 7.09 2.53 -15.75
CA ILE A 96 7.95 1.41 -16.14
C ILE A 96 8.37 1.52 -17.61
N ASN A 97 7.43 1.89 -18.51
CA ASN A 97 7.71 2.07 -19.94
C ASN A 97 8.65 3.27 -20.21
N SER A 98 8.82 4.16 -19.23
CA SER A 98 9.75 5.30 -19.31
C SER A 98 11.13 5.00 -18.71
N LEU A 99 11.39 3.77 -18.27
CA LEU A 99 12.67 3.33 -17.71
C LEU A 99 13.33 2.33 -18.66
N ASP A 100 14.63 2.49 -18.93
CA ASP A 100 15.39 1.55 -19.74
C ASP A 100 15.48 0.17 -19.08
N GLU A 101 15.76 0.16 -17.77
CA GLU A 101 15.83 -1.06 -16.96
C GLU A 101 14.90 -0.98 -15.75
N PRO A 102 13.62 -1.30 -15.89
CA PRO A 102 12.67 -1.23 -14.79
C PRO A 102 12.97 -2.30 -13.73
N PRO A 103 12.91 -1.96 -12.43
CA PRO A 103 13.19 -2.91 -11.34
C PRO A 103 12.08 -3.94 -11.14
N ILE A 104 10.92 -3.76 -11.74
CA ILE A 104 9.77 -4.65 -11.68
C ILE A 104 9.02 -4.71 -13.02
N LYS A 105 8.17 -5.72 -13.18
CA LYS A 105 7.12 -5.70 -14.20
C LYS A 105 5.92 -4.88 -13.68
N SER A 106 5.09 -4.38 -14.61
CA SER A 106 3.84 -3.69 -14.23
C SER A 106 2.96 -4.58 -13.36
N PRO A 107 2.58 -4.15 -12.15
CA PRO A 107 1.77 -4.96 -11.25
C PRO A 107 0.34 -5.12 -11.77
N LYS A 108 -0.29 -6.24 -11.37
CA LYS A 108 -1.72 -6.53 -11.55
C LYS A 108 -2.30 -6.89 -10.19
N PHE A 109 -3.15 -6.03 -9.64
CA PHE A 109 -3.68 -6.22 -8.29
C PHE A 109 -4.87 -7.17 -8.30
N ASN A 110 -4.68 -8.40 -7.83
CA ASN A 110 -5.68 -9.46 -7.73
C ASN A 110 -5.99 -9.88 -6.28
N ASP A 111 -5.37 -9.22 -5.29
CA ASP A 111 -5.54 -9.52 -3.87
C ASP A 111 -5.70 -8.17 -3.12
N ILE A 112 -6.94 -7.86 -2.73
CA ILE A 112 -7.33 -6.58 -2.16
C ILE A 112 -7.86 -6.80 -0.75
N ALA A 113 -7.39 -6.01 0.21
CA ALA A 113 -7.88 -6.01 1.58
C ALA A 113 -8.21 -4.60 2.05
N MET A 114 -9.34 -4.45 2.71
CA MET A 114 -9.62 -3.23 3.47
C MET A 114 -9.47 -3.49 4.96
N GLN A 115 -8.84 -2.57 5.67
CA GLN A 115 -8.57 -2.66 7.10
C GLN A 115 -9.18 -1.46 7.81
N ARG A 116 -9.91 -1.73 8.88
CA ARG A 116 -10.56 -0.73 9.72
C ARG A 116 -10.08 -0.87 11.15
N TYR A 117 -9.41 0.15 11.65
CA TYR A 117 -8.93 0.24 13.03
C TYR A 117 -9.85 1.18 13.80
N VAL A 118 -10.23 0.79 15.00
CA VAL A 118 -10.94 1.68 15.92
C VAL A 118 -9.97 2.64 16.60
N SER A 119 -10.48 3.74 17.14
CA SER A 119 -9.66 4.66 17.95
C SER A 119 -9.08 3.92 19.16
N GLY A 120 -7.79 4.13 19.43
CA GLY A 120 -7.07 3.47 20.51
C GLY A 120 -6.61 2.03 20.21
N SER A 121 -6.87 1.50 18.99
CA SER A 121 -6.31 0.22 18.56
C SER A 121 -4.79 0.22 18.68
N VAL A 122 -4.21 -0.90 19.11
CA VAL A 122 -2.74 -1.08 19.14
C VAL A 122 -2.14 -1.28 17.75
N GLY A 123 -2.98 -1.53 16.73
CA GLY A 123 -2.56 -1.60 15.34
C GLY A 123 -2.11 -2.98 14.89
N ILE A 124 -1.00 -3.02 14.18
CA ILE A 124 -0.34 -4.25 13.73
C ILE A 124 1.15 -4.17 14.02
N SER A 125 1.69 -5.20 14.68
CA SER A 125 3.11 -5.24 15.06
C SER A 125 4.06 -5.37 13.85
N PRO A 126 5.38 -5.10 14.02
CA PRO A 126 6.35 -5.17 12.94
C PRO A 126 6.36 -6.52 12.22
N HIS A 127 6.15 -6.48 10.91
CA HIS A 127 6.03 -7.68 10.07
C HIS A 127 6.51 -7.43 8.64
N LYS A 128 6.69 -8.52 7.91
CA LYS A 128 6.87 -8.53 6.45
C LYS A 128 5.64 -9.15 5.82
N ASP A 129 5.14 -8.57 4.76
CA ASP A 129 4.08 -9.20 3.97
C ASP A 129 4.52 -10.58 3.43
N HIS A 130 3.55 -11.43 3.06
CA HIS A 130 3.82 -12.79 2.62
C HIS A 130 4.62 -12.82 1.30
N LYS A 131 5.46 -13.85 1.13
CA LYS A 131 6.33 -14.02 -0.07
C LYS A 131 5.55 -14.20 -1.38
N LYS A 132 4.30 -14.63 -1.31
CA LYS A 132 3.40 -14.77 -2.47
C LYS A 132 3.05 -13.43 -3.13
N TYR A 133 3.18 -12.32 -2.41
CA TYR A 133 3.00 -11.00 -2.97
C TYR A 133 4.24 -10.58 -3.73
N ILE A 134 4.05 -10.24 -5.01
CA ILE A 134 5.13 -9.93 -5.94
C ILE A 134 5.07 -8.49 -6.42
N SER A 135 6.16 -8.02 -7.00
CA SER A 135 6.36 -6.67 -7.53
C SER A 135 6.33 -5.60 -6.44
N VAL A 136 5.15 -5.13 -6.07
CA VAL A 136 4.94 -4.10 -5.04
C VAL A 136 3.66 -4.36 -4.24
N ILE A 137 3.60 -3.76 -3.05
CA ILE A 137 2.39 -3.66 -2.23
C ILE A 137 2.03 -2.19 -2.14
N ILE A 138 0.77 -1.88 -2.39
CA ILE A 138 0.23 -0.54 -2.26
C ILE A 138 -0.62 -0.45 -1.00
N ILE A 139 -0.41 0.59 -0.21
CA ILE A 139 -1.24 0.92 0.94
C ILE A 139 -1.75 2.34 0.76
N VAL A 140 -3.04 2.51 0.91
CA VAL A 140 -3.72 3.81 0.84
C VAL A 140 -4.52 4.01 2.12
N THR A 141 -4.16 5.01 2.90
CA THR A 141 -4.98 5.47 4.03
C THR A 141 -6.08 6.36 3.50
N LEU A 142 -7.33 6.02 3.82
CA LEU A 142 -8.52 6.74 3.39
C LEU A 142 -9.00 7.73 4.45
N SER A 143 -8.88 7.37 5.73
CA SER A 143 -9.27 8.23 6.85
C SER A 143 -8.54 7.87 8.13
N GLY A 144 -8.63 8.79 9.12
CA GLY A 144 -8.06 8.63 10.44
C GLY A 144 -6.60 9.12 10.55
N ARG A 145 -6.03 8.98 11.75
CA ARG A 145 -4.65 9.37 12.08
C ARG A 145 -3.94 8.24 12.79
N SER A 146 -2.82 7.84 12.25
CA SER A 146 -1.96 6.78 12.77
C SER A 146 -0.52 7.01 12.33
N ASN A 147 0.42 6.22 12.82
CA ASN A 147 1.75 6.15 12.29
C ASN A 147 1.91 4.86 11.48
N PHE A 148 2.17 4.99 10.19
CA PHE A 148 2.72 3.91 9.40
C PHE A 148 4.24 3.99 9.48
N CYS A 149 4.89 2.94 9.97
CA CYS A 149 6.33 2.92 10.20
C CYS A 149 7.01 1.83 9.38
N VAL A 150 8.21 2.12 8.90
CA VAL A 150 9.16 1.13 8.38
C VAL A 150 10.33 1.04 9.35
N CYS A 151 10.82 -0.17 9.66
CA CYS A 151 11.86 -0.41 10.65
C CYS A 151 12.84 -1.50 10.20
N GLU A 152 13.94 -1.65 10.94
CA GLU A 152 15.00 -2.59 10.59
C GLU A 152 14.66 -4.03 10.98
N ASP A 153 13.99 -4.21 12.11
CA ASP A 153 13.70 -5.53 12.68
C ASP A 153 12.27 -5.65 13.24
N ARG A 154 11.97 -6.81 13.82
CA ARG A 154 10.66 -7.11 14.40
C ARG A 154 10.44 -6.48 15.78
N ASP A 155 11.45 -5.91 16.38
CA ASP A 155 11.35 -5.16 17.63
C ASP A 155 11.09 -3.68 17.38
N GLY A 156 11.09 -3.27 16.09
CA GLY A 156 10.80 -1.90 15.67
C GLY A 156 11.99 -0.95 15.80
N ILE A 157 13.22 -1.49 15.81
CA ILE A 157 14.43 -0.67 15.91
C ILE A 157 14.55 0.26 14.70
N ASN A 158 14.99 1.50 14.95
CA ASN A 158 15.15 2.55 13.95
C ASN A 158 13.91 2.82 13.10
N ALA A 159 12.71 2.71 13.71
CA ALA A 159 11.44 2.97 13.06
C ALA A 159 11.36 4.40 12.51
N LYS A 160 11.00 4.52 11.24
CA LYS A 160 10.77 5.79 10.55
C LYS A 160 9.31 5.88 10.14
N ILE A 161 8.66 7.00 10.52
CA ILE A 161 7.28 7.27 10.12
C ILE A 161 7.27 7.66 8.65
N SER A 162 6.41 6.99 7.89
CA SER A 162 6.16 7.27 6.48
C SER A 162 4.96 8.20 6.33
N ASP A 163 4.96 9.00 5.27
CA ASP A 163 3.83 9.89 4.96
C ASP A 163 2.71 9.10 4.30
N ASP A 164 1.83 8.53 5.12
CA ASP A 164 0.64 7.77 4.68
C ASP A 164 -0.66 8.58 4.81
N ARG A 165 -0.59 9.91 4.80
CA ARG A 165 -1.79 10.77 4.86
C ARG A 165 -2.78 10.44 3.75
N PRO A 166 -4.11 10.63 3.99
CA PRO A 166 -5.12 10.43 2.95
C PRO A 166 -4.80 11.20 1.66
N GLY A 167 -4.85 10.48 0.53
CA GLY A 167 -4.46 11.00 -0.78
C GLY A 167 -3.10 10.54 -1.27
N ASN A 168 -2.21 10.08 -0.38
CA ASN A 168 -0.97 9.43 -0.76
C ASN A 168 -1.19 7.94 -1.04
N ILE A 169 -0.43 7.41 -2.00
CA ILE A 169 -0.18 5.98 -2.13
C ILE A 169 1.19 5.69 -1.53
N LEU A 170 1.23 4.75 -0.59
CA LEU A 170 2.45 4.21 -0.02
C LEU A 170 2.78 2.92 -0.77
N ILE A 171 4.02 2.78 -1.23
CA ILE A 171 4.47 1.69 -2.09
C ILE A 171 5.64 1.00 -1.42
N LEU A 172 5.48 -0.28 -1.11
CA LEU A 172 6.51 -1.14 -0.55
C LEU A 172 6.98 -2.13 -1.63
N PRO A 173 8.29 -2.33 -1.80
CA PRO A 173 8.80 -3.36 -2.68
C PRO A 173 8.46 -4.74 -2.12
N ALA A 174 8.09 -5.67 -3.02
CA ALA A 174 7.71 -7.05 -2.71
C ALA A 174 8.63 -8.06 -3.40
N THR A 175 8.31 -9.34 -3.30
CA THR A 175 9.08 -10.41 -3.94
C THR A 175 9.28 -10.13 -5.43
N GLY A 176 10.51 -10.31 -5.92
CA GLY A 176 10.85 -10.07 -7.33
C GLY A 176 11.21 -8.63 -7.68
N PHE A 177 11.21 -7.71 -6.72
CA PHE A 177 11.77 -6.38 -6.92
C PHE A 177 13.31 -6.48 -7.07
N LYS A 178 13.85 -5.89 -8.13
CA LYS A 178 15.30 -5.91 -8.41
C LYS A 178 16.01 -4.79 -7.66
N VAL A 179 17.11 -5.11 -7.02
CA VAL A 179 18.01 -4.15 -6.33
C VAL A 179 19.42 -4.34 -6.87
N ILE A 180 20.09 -3.25 -7.22
CA ILE A 180 21.46 -3.26 -7.73
C ILE A 180 22.44 -3.46 -6.58
N ASN A 181 23.38 -4.38 -6.75
CA ASN A 181 24.51 -4.62 -5.82
C ASN A 181 24.13 -4.99 -4.38
N ASN A 182 22.89 -5.36 -4.12
CA ASN A 182 22.40 -5.73 -2.79
C ASN A 182 21.48 -6.94 -2.83
N VAL A 183 21.36 -7.62 -1.71
CA VAL A 183 20.31 -8.63 -1.51
C VAL A 183 19.02 -7.91 -1.19
N PHE A 184 18.00 -8.16 -1.99
CA PHE A 184 16.68 -7.59 -1.75
C PHE A 184 16.07 -8.10 -0.44
N HIS A 185 15.64 -7.16 0.40
CA HIS A 185 14.87 -7.45 1.61
C HIS A 185 13.50 -6.76 1.53
N ARG A 186 12.44 -7.54 1.78
CA ARG A 186 11.10 -6.95 1.96
C ARG A 186 11.11 -6.08 3.22
N PRO A 187 10.66 -4.82 3.18
CA PRO A 187 10.68 -3.95 4.35
C PRO A 187 9.82 -4.48 5.48
N ILE A 188 10.31 -4.37 6.71
CA ILE A 188 9.53 -4.62 7.91
C ILE A 188 8.76 -3.34 8.21
N HIS A 189 7.46 -3.46 8.42
CA HIS A 189 6.60 -2.32 8.66
C HIS A 189 5.50 -2.64 9.67
N PHE A 190 4.91 -1.59 10.23
CA PHE A 190 3.83 -1.69 11.22
C PHE A 190 2.97 -0.43 11.25
N VAL A 191 1.82 -0.54 11.92
CA VAL A 191 0.92 0.61 12.16
C VAL A 191 0.64 0.67 13.65
N ASN A 192 0.83 1.86 14.22
CA ASN A 192 0.52 2.13 15.62
C ASN A 192 -0.03 3.54 15.83
N ASN A 193 -0.23 3.93 17.08
CA ASN A 193 -0.68 5.28 17.47
C ASN A 193 -1.96 5.71 16.72
N ILE A 194 -2.95 4.80 16.68
CA ILE A 194 -4.24 5.06 16.02
C ILE A 194 -5.08 5.97 16.93
N ARG A 195 -5.23 7.24 16.55
CA ARG A 195 -5.90 8.26 17.39
C ARG A 195 -7.39 8.38 17.09
N ASP A 196 -7.76 8.53 15.82
CA ASP A 196 -9.14 8.78 15.38
C ASP A 196 -9.66 7.62 14.53
N GLY A 197 -9.19 6.41 14.83
CA GLY A 197 -9.37 5.27 13.95
C GLY A 197 -8.49 5.35 12.70
N ARG A 198 -8.61 4.34 11.81
CA ARG A 198 -7.94 4.30 10.51
C ARG A 198 -8.72 3.41 9.56
N LEU A 199 -9.01 3.89 8.38
CA LEU A 199 -9.49 3.07 7.29
C LEU A 199 -8.43 3.07 6.18
N SER A 200 -8.04 1.90 5.72
CA SER A 200 -7.04 1.76 4.65
C SER A 200 -7.40 0.64 3.69
N ILE A 201 -6.87 0.74 2.47
CA ILE A 201 -6.93 -0.30 1.44
C ILE A 201 -5.51 -0.73 1.09
N GLY A 202 -5.28 -2.04 1.06
CA GLY A 202 -4.07 -2.67 0.55
C GLY A 202 -4.34 -3.36 -0.78
N LEU A 203 -3.53 -3.03 -1.80
CA LEU A 203 -3.58 -3.66 -3.11
C LEU A 203 -2.30 -4.48 -3.31
N ARG A 204 -2.44 -5.74 -3.71
CA ARG A 204 -1.35 -6.69 -3.86
C ARG A 204 -1.51 -7.49 -5.15
N GLN A 205 -0.39 -7.92 -5.70
CA GLN A 205 -0.36 -8.96 -6.71
C GLN A 205 0.04 -10.28 -6.04
N ASN A 206 -0.90 -11.19 -5.96
CA ASN A 206 -0.71 -12.53 -5.40
C ASN A 206 -0.38 -13.50 -6.55
N SER A 207 0.82 -14.12 -6.51
CA SER A 207 1.29 -15.06 -7.53
C SER A 207 0.60 -16.43 -7.49
N GLU A 208 -0.18 -16.71 -6.45
CA GLU A 208 -0.95 -17.95 -6.28
C GLU A 208 -2.39 -17.84 -6.82
N ILE A 209 -2.82 -16.64 -7.25
CA ILE A 209 -4.14 -16.37 -7.84
C ILE A 209 -3.93 -16.01 -9.31
N ASN A 210 -4.59 -16.76 -10.20
CA ASN A 210 -4.61 -16.49 -11.64
C ASN A 210 -5.55 -15.33 -12.00
#